data_b9ee602bdbf15c7efa870b31d82b3326
#
_entry.id   b9ee602bdbf15c7efa870b31d82b3326
#
_cell.length_a   1.000
_cell.length_b   1.000
_cell.length_c   1.000
_cell.angle_alpha   90.00
_cell.angle_beta   90.00
_cell.angle_gamma   90.00
#
_symmetry.space_group_name_H-M   'P 1'
#
loop_
_entity.id
_entity.type
_entity.pdbx_description
1 polymer ?
#
loop_
_entity_poly.entity_id
_entity_poly.type
_entity_poly.pdbx_seq_one_letter_code
_entity_poly.pdbx_strand_id
1 'polypeptide(L)'
;YTACDEYDDTYPKEYHKILSLKQTGEESKILYNTGQDASFDITIMKTGCDPSLTAQAQLTVLSDEALKEYNENYTILPSNTYSIDGSELIFQSDERYKMSKVVMKTSAIQALVELPENADKTFVLPISLVSATDSVNSMNNLYVMKPVITTPKLEFKVSEEECVQGFINSTDPVLFTIPMGLEIDNQWDFTAKVEVVNNDGKEGYLSSSSVTLENDGLVTFEPGKEASLKVSVSAGSGDDLTNLVVGGRVAIKITEIEGINFDFDSREFNLTVTGKEYEYNNKGLDASMLSFNFPDFVGNTTAASLFDRDPATYVQTPFPNRN
;
A
#
# COMPACT_ATOMS: atom_id res chain seq x y z
N TYR A 1 -7.48 -53.19 23.21
CA TYR A 1 -6.16 -52.52 23.27
C TYR A 1 -6.26 -51.41 24.33
N THR A 2 -5.92 -51.79 25.57
CA THR A 2 -5.89 -50.94 26.74
C THR A 2 -4.46 -50.42 26.94
N ALA A 3 -4.02 -49.50 26.07
CA ALA A 3 -2.72 -48.86 26.20
C ALA A 3 -2.79 -47.49 26.91
N CYS A 4 -3.96 -47.10 27.41
CA CYS A 4 -4.15 -45.80 28.10
C CYS A 4 -4.18 -45.91 29.63
N ASP A 5 -4.33 -47.10 30.21
CA ASP A 5 -4.40 -47.25 31.67
C ASP A 5 -3.05 -47.14 32.38
N GLU A 6 -1.92 -47.29 31.66
CA GLU A 6 -0.58 -47.14 32.24
C GLU A 6 -0.10 -45.68 32.30
N TYR A 7 -0.75 -44.75 31.64
CA TYR A 7 -0.37 -43.32 31.67
C TYR A 7 -0.90 -42.59 32.90
N ASP A 8 -1.97 -43.06 33.52
CA ASP A 8 -2.62 -42.43 34.66
C ASP A 8 -1.74 -42.43 35.92
N ASP A 9 -0.84 -43.42 36.06
CA ASP A 9 0.12 -43.51 37.18
C ASP A 9 1.46 -42.79 36.89
N THR A 10 1.72 -42.43 35.63
CA THR A 10 3.04 -41.88 35.25
C THR A 10 3.05 -40.37 35.21
N TYR A 11 1.91 -39.74 34.95
CA TYR A 11 1.79 -38.27 34.89
C TYR A 11 0.79 -37.77 35.96
N PRO A 12 1.15 -36.76 36.76
CA PRO A 12 0.21 -36.09 37.65
C PRO A 12 -1.01 -35.58 36.86
N LYS A 13 -2.20 -35.63 37.48
CA LYS A 13 -3.47 -35.25 36.86
C LYS A 13 -3.47 -33.82 36.27
N GLU A 14 -2.64 -32.94 36.81
CA GLU A 14 -2.44 -31.56 36.31
C GLU A 14 -1.87 -31.51 34.88
N TYR A 15 -1.22 -32.60 34.40
CA TYR A 15 -0.69 -32.70 33.03
C TYR A 15 -1.60 -33.42 32.06
N HIS A 16 -2.71 -33.99 32.55
CA HIS A 16 -3.69 -34.69 31.68
C HIS A 16 -4.32 -33.70 30.68
N LYS A 17 -4.59 -32.46 31.09
CA LYS A 17 -5.03 -31.36 30.27
C LYS A 17 -4.42 -30.03 30.76
N ILE A 18 -3.92 -29.25 29.84
CA ILE A 18 -3.31 -27.95 30.12
C ILE A 18 -3.83 -26.95 29.10
N LEU A 19 -4.34 -25.84 29.59
CA LEU A 19 -4.80 -24.75 28.76
C LEU A 19 -3.67 -23.73 28.53
N SER A 20 -3.61 -23.17 27.32
CA SER A 20 -2.61 -22.15 26.98
C SER A 20 -3.13 -21.25 25.87
N LEU A 21 -2.59 -20.03 25.79
CA LEU A 21 -2.73 -19.18 24.63
C LEU A 21 -1.72 -19.60 23.56
N LYS A 22 -2.12 -19.50 22.28
CA LYS A 22 -1.20 -19.66 21.15
C LYS A 22 -0.37 -18.39 20.95
N GLN A 23 -1.03 -17.22 21.00
CA GLN A 23 -0.40 -15.92 21.01
C GLN A 23 -0.02 -15.55 22.46
N THR A 24 1.22 -15.18 22.70
CA THR A 24 1.73 -14.84 24.05
C THR A 24 2.73 -13.70 23.97
N GLY A 25 2.99 -13.09 25.13
CA GLY A 25 3.90 -11.95 25.22
C GLY A 25 3.31 -10.67 24.68
N GLU A 26 4.16 -9.79 24.17
CA GLU A 26 3.77 -8.48 23.67
C GLU A 26 3.72 -8.46 22.13
N GLU A 27 2.69 -7.86 21.57
CA GLU A 27 2.58 -7.67 20.12
C GLU A 27 1.95 -6.32 19.79
N SER A 28 2.56 -5.59 18.87
CA SER A 28 1.96 -4.39 18.30
C SER A 28 0.85 -4.77 17.31
N LYS A 29 -0.34 -4.19 17.51
CA LYS A 29 -1.50 -4.36 16.63
C LYS A 29 -1.78 -3.08 15.88
N ILE A 30 -1.59 -3.12 14.57
CA ILE A 30 -1.85 -1.97 13.71
C ILE A 30 -3.36 -1.81 13.58
N LEU A 31 -3.84 -0.63 13.95
CA LEU A 31 -5.22 -0.19 13.79
C LEU A 31 -5.26 0.89 12.71
N TYR A 32 -5.89 0.58 11.60
CA TYR A 32 -6.01 1.55 10.53
C TYR A 32 -7.15 2.53 10.81
N ASN A 33 -6.83 3.82 10.84
CA ASN A 33 -7.81 4.89 11.03
C ASN A 33 -8.67 5.09 9.76
N THR A 34 -9.58 4.15 9.55
CA THR A 34 -10.47 4.08 8.39
C THR A 34 -11.93 4.33 8.75
N GLY A 35 -12.22 4.62 10.01
CA GLY A 35 -13.57 4.64 10.56
C GLY A 35 -14.13 3.26 10.90
N GLN A 36 -13.36 2.19 10.66
CA GLN A 36 -13.75 0.82 10.98
C GLN A 36 -12.98 0.29 12.19
N ASP A 37 -13.62 -0.63 12.93
CA ASP A 37 -13.00 -1.32 14.06
C ASP A 37 -12.09 -2.44 13.59
N ALA A 38 -11.00 -2.69 14.31
CA ALA A 38 -10.06 -3.76 14.01
C ALA A 38 -10.40 -5.02 14.82
N SER A 39 -10.33 -6.19 14.18
CA SER A 39 -10.61 -7.48 14.80
C SER A 39 -9.39 -8.39 14.79
N PHE A 40 -9.14 -9.08 15.89
CA PHE A 40 -8.01 -9.99 16.06
C PHE A 40 -8.48 -11.30 16.71
N ASP A 41 -8.07 -12.43 16.13
CA ASP A 41 -8.39 -13.73 16.68
C ASP A 41 -7.34 -14.14 17.72
N ILE A 42 -7.83 -14.65 18.86
CA ILE A 42 -7.02 -15.28 19.90
C ILE A 42 -7.33 -16.76 19.93
N THR A 43 -6.31 -17.59 19.80
CA THR A 43 -6.45 -19.04 19.83
C THR A 43 -6.06 -19.57 21.21
N ILE A 44 -6.98 -20.31 21.82
CA ILE A 44 -6.79 -21.01 23.08
C ILE A 44 -6.62 -22.48 22.76
N MET A 45 -5.60 -23.10 23.33
CA MET A 45 -5.27 -24.52 23.12
C MET A 45 -5.53 -25.32 24.38
N LYS A 46 -6.08 -26.53 24.19
CA LYS A 46 -6.14 -27.59 25.17
C LYS A 46 -5.14 -28.66 24.78
N THR A 47 -4.07 -28.78 25.55
CA THR A 47 -2.99 -29.77 25.41
C THR A 47 -2.99 -30.75 26.58
N GLY A 48 -2.06 -31.66 26.62
CA GLY A 48 -1.96 -32.70 27.66
C GLY A 48 -2.06 -34.08 27.09
N CYS A 49 -1.92 -35.11 27.96
CA CYS A 49 -1.89 -36.49 27.52
C CYS A 49 -3.28 -37.09 27.30
N ASP A 50 -4.35 -36.51 27.85
CA ASP A 50 -5.72 -36.98 27.67
C ASP A 50 -6.62 -35.98 26.93
N PRO A 51 -6.73 -36.08 25.60
CA PRO A 51 -7.58 -35.19 24.80
C PRO A 51 -9.07 -35.35 25.03
N SER A 52 -9.50 -36.48 25.59
CA SER A 52 -10.92 -36.80 25.82
C SER A 52 -11.55 -35.98 26.93
N LEU A 53 -10.72 -35.40 27.81
CA LEU A 53 -11.20 -34.55 28.91
C LEU A 53 -11.79 -33.23 28.40
N THR A 54 -12.92 -32.86 28.99
CA THR A 54 -13.51 -31.52 28.81
C THR A 54 -12.71 -30.50 29.61
N ALA A 55 -12.74 -29.22 29.21
CA ALA A 55 -12.08 -28.15 29.96
C ALA A 55 -12.88 -26.84 29.88
N GLN A 56 -12.67 -25.96 30.86
CA GLN A 56 -13.26 -24.63 30.87
C GLN A 56 -12.15 -23.58 31.00
N ALA A 57 -12.26 -22.53 30.23
CA ALA A 57 -11.35 -21.41 30.27
C ALA A 57 -12.11 -20.10 30.18
N GLN A 58 -11.47 -19.02 30.64
CA GLN A 58 -11.98 -17.68 30.51
C GLN A 58 -10.83 -16.74 30.10
N LEU A 59 -11.11 -15.87 29.14
CA LEU A 59 -10.25 -14.72 28.85
C LEU A 59 -10.68 -13.52 29.71
N THR A 60 -9.73 -12.97 30.43
CA THR A 60 -9.92 -11.78 31.28
C THR A 60 -8.88 -10.74 30.95
N VAL A 61 -9.16 -9.50 31.30
CA VAL A 61 -8.14 -8.43 31.25
C VAL A 61 -7.49 -8.34 32.61
N LEU A 62 -6.15 -8.19 32.63
CA LEU A 62 -5.41 -8.01 33.91
C LEU A 62 -5.96 -6.81 34.71
N SER A 63 -5.83 -6.85 36.02
CA SER A 63 -6.05 -5.68 36.84
C SER A 63 -4.91 -4.66 36.68
N ASP A 64 -5.17 -3.40 37.05
CA ASP A 64 -4.13 -2.35 37.03
C ASP A 64 -2.91 -2.71 37.88
N GLU A 65 -3.12 -3.35 39.03
CA GLU A 65 -2.03 -3.78 39.91
C GLU A 65 -1.17 -4.85 39.22
N ALA A 66 -1.81 -5.89 38.66
CA ALA A 66 -1.09 -6.97 37.96
C ALA A 66 -0.39 -6.48 36.70
N LEU A 67 -0.94 -5.52 35.98
CA LEU A 67 -0.28 -4.91 34.83
C LEU A 67 0.94 -4.09 35.26
N LYS A 68 0.87 -3.34 36.35
CA LYS A 68 2.00 -2.58 36.88
C LYS A 68 3.14 -3.47 37.40
N GLU A 69 2.81 -4.63 37.96
CA GLU A 69 3.85 -5.66 38.31
C GLU A 69 4.52 -6.20 37.05
N TYR A 70 3.78 -6.33 35.94
CA TYR A 70 4.33 -6.76 34.67
C TYR A 70 5.18 -5.66 34.01
N ASN A 71 4.62 -4.43 33.88
CA ASN A 71 5.30 -3.26 33.35
C ASN A 71 4.67 -1.96 33.87
N GLU A 72 5.39 -1.21 34.69
CA GLU A 72 4.92 0.02 35.34
C GLU A 72 4.53 1.14 34.35
N ASN A 73 5.06 1.12 33.12
CA ASN A 73 4.82 2.14 32.09
C ASN A 73 3.53 1.90 31.31
N TYR A 74 2.86 0.77 31.55
CA TYR A 74 1.65 0.44 30.79
C TYR A 74 0.38 0.92 31.50
N THR A 75 -0.60 1.28 30.67
CA THR A 75 -1.96 1.66 31.10
C THR A 75 -2.96 0.79 30.36
N ILE A 76 -3.93 0.23 31.08
CA ILE A 76 -4.98 -0.60 30.48
C ILE A 76 -5.88 0.26 29.60
N LEU A 77 -6.20 -0.23 28.39
CA LEU A 77 -7.25 0.37 27.56
C LEU A 77 -8.60 0.39 28.32
N PRO A 78 -9.33 1.51 28.35
CA PRO A 78 -10.67 1.56 28.92
C PRO A 78 -11.62 0.55 28.25
N SER A 79 -12.51 -0.06 29.05
CA SER A 79 -13.43 -1.12 28.58
C SER A 79 -14.39 -0.69 27.47
N ASN A 80 -14.63 0.61 27.29
CA ASN A 80 -15.44 1.13 26.19
C ASN A 80 -14.70 1.17 24.84
N THR A 81 -13.38 0.90 24.79
CA THR A 81 -12.54 0.94 23.58
C THR A 81 -12.34 -0.42 22.93
N TYR A 82 -12.81 -1.50 23.53
CA TYR A 82 -12.69 -2.86 22.98
C TYR A 82 -13.88 -3.74 23.39
N SER A 83 -14.00 -4.92 22.76
CA SER A 83 -14.80 -6.03 23.22
C SER A 83 -14.06 -7.35 23.03
N ILE A 84 -14.40 -8.37 23.83
CA ILE A 84 -13.88 -9.73 23.69
C ILE A 84 -15.09 -10.66 23.49
N ASP A 85 -15.26 -11.12 22.28
CA ASP A 85 -16.35 -12.03 21.91
C ASP A 85 -15.92 -13.47 22.17
N GLY A 86 -16.74 -14.24 22.89
CA GLY A 86 -16.40 -15.62 23.26
C GLY A 86 -15.32 -15.70 24.33
N SER A 87 -15.40 -14.84 25.36
CA SER A 87 -14.47 -14.84 26.50
C SER A 87 -14.61 -16.08 27.39
N GLU A 88 -15.79 -16.73 27.43
CA GLU A 88 -16.03 -17.99 28.12
C GLU A 88 -15.91 -19.13 27.13
N LEU A 89 -15.08 -20.11 27.44
CA LEU A 89 -14.68 -21.18 26.54
C LEU A 89 -14.90 -22.55 27.20
N ILE A 90 -15.74 -23.37 26.59
CA ILE A 90 -16.00 -24.75 27.04
C ILE A 90 -15.47 -25.69 25.97
N PHE A 91 -14.41 -26.44 26.28
CA PHE A 91 -13.87 -27.46 25.44
C PHE A 91 -14.63 -28.78 25.65
N GLN A 92 -15.18 -29.31 24.59
CA GLN A 92 -15.75 -30.64 24.58
C GLN A 92 -14.65 -31.74 24.48
N SER A 93 -15.03 -33.02 24.63
CA SER A 93 -14.15 -34.12 24.36
C SER A 93 -13.50 -33.96 22.97
N ASP A 94 -12.21 -34.23 22.89
CA ASP A 94 -11.41 -34.15 21.66
C ASP A 94 -11.26 -32.81 20.98
N GLU A 95 -11.90 -31.75 21.48
CA GLU A 95 -11.61 -30.40 21.04
C GLU A 95 -10.22 -29.95 21.54
N ARG A 96 -9.36 -29.52 20.61
CA ARG A 96 -7.96 -29.15 20.90
C ARG A 96 -7.73 -27.65 20.94
N TYR A 97 -8.57 -26.87 20.28
CA TYR A 97 -8.46 -25.41 20.25
C TYR A 97 -9.82 -24.75 20.17
N LYS A 98 -9.88 -23.52 20.63
CA LYS A 98 -11.01 -22.61 20.44
C LYS A 98 -10.48 -21.23 20.07
N MET A 99 -11.32 -20.46 19.40
CA MET A 99 -11.00 -19.10 19.01
C MET A 99 -11.94 -18.14 19.71
N SER A 100 -11.38 -17.03 20.15
CA SER A 100 -12.07 -15.86 20.65
C SER A 100 -11.69 -14.67 19.78
N LYS A 101 -12.55 -13.68 19.68
CA LYS A 101 -12.30 -12.50 18.86
C LYS A 101 -12.21 -11.27 19.76
N VAL A 102 -11.14 -10.51 19.61
CA VAL A 102 -10.99 -9.18 20.19
C VAL A 102 -11.29 -8.15 19.13
N VAL A 103 -12.22 -7.26 19.41
CA VAL A 103 -12.52 -6.11 18.57
C VAL A 103 -11.99 -4.86 19.26
N MET A 104 -11.11 -4.13 18.61
CA MET A 104 -10.60 -2.83 19.06
C MET A 104 -11.31 -1.72 18.30
N LYS A 105 -11.92 -0.80 19.02
CA LYS A 105 -12.64 0.35 18.45
C LYS A 105 -11.65 1.44 18.07
N THR A 106 -11.16 1.42 16.85
CA THR A 106 -10.06 2.26 16.37
C THR A 106 -10.28 3.74 16.66
N SER A 107 -11.46 4.29 16.32
CA SER A 107 -11.76 5.71 16.56
C SER A 107 -11.78 6.09 18.04
N ALA A 108 -12.25 5.18 18.92
CA ALA A 108 -12.27 5.44 20.36
C ALA A 108 -10.84 5.41 20.95
N ILE A 109 -9.99 4.48 20.48
CA ILE A 109 -8.59 4.41 20.89
C ILE A 109 -7.83 5.63 20.38
N GLN A 110 -8.07 6.04 19.13
CA GLN A 110 -7.46 7.25 18.58
C GLN A 110 -7.80 8.49 19.41
N ALA A 111 -9.10 8.72 19.67
CA ALA A 111 -9.54 9.84 20.50
C ALA A 111 -8.92 9.80 21.91
N LEU A 112 -8.70 8.59 22.47
CA LEU A 112 -8.06 8.42 23.78
C LEU A 112 -6.58 8.82 23.75
N VAL A 113 -5.81 8.37 22.76
CA VAL A 113 -4.36 8.63 22.69
C VAL A 113 -4.04 10.06 22.28
N GLU A 114 -4.93 10.73 21.57
CA GLU A 114 -4.81 12.14 21.16
C GLU A 114 -5.07 13.15 22.28
N LEU A 115 -5.62 12.70 23.42
CA LEU A 115 -5.82 13.58 24.57
C LEU A 115 -4.46 14.02 25.15
N PRO A 116 -4.25 15.35 25.39
CA PRO A 116 -2.98 15.86 25.92
C PRO A 116 -2.53 15.21 27.23
N GLU A 117 -3.46 14.85 28.11
CA GLU A 117 -3.18 14.17 29.39
C GLU A 117 -2.73 12.71 29.21
N ASN A 118 -2.80 12.17 28.01
CA ASN A 118 -2.42 10.81 27.69
C ASN A 118 -1.14 10.72 26.82
N ALA A 119 -0.51 11.84 26.53
CA ALA A 119 0.66 11.91 25.64
C ALA A 119 1.84 11.02 26.08
N ASP A 120 2.01 10.84 27.38
CA ASP A 120 3.11 10.01 27.96
C ASP A 120 2.65 8.60 28.32
N LYS A 121 1.41 8.21 28.02
CA LYS A 121 0.86 6.89 28.38
C LYS A 121 1.00 5.89 27.25
N THR A 122 1.42 4.69 27.57
CA THR A 122 1.40 3.55 26.65
C THR A 122 0.20 2.67 26.98
N PHE A 123 -0.85 2.80 26.18
CA PHE A 123 -2.05 1.99 26.34
C PHE A 123 -1.88 0.59 25.78
N VAL A 124 -2.33 -0.41 26.53
CA VAL A 124 -2.29 -1.83 26.14
C VAL A 124 -3.56 -2.55 26.51
N LEU A 125 -3.86 -3.65 25.85
CA LEU A 125 -4.89 -4.61 26.23
C LEU A 125 -4.23 -5.92 26.68
N PRO A 126 -4.04 -6.13 28.00
CA PRO A 126 -3.41 -7.32 28.53
C PRO A 126 -4.45 -8.41 28.79
N ILE A 127 -4.52 -9.39 27.90
CA ILE A 127 -5.48 -10.51 27.97
C ILE A 127 -4.83 -11.68 28.66
N SER A 128 -5.45 -12.16 29.73
CA SER A 128 -5.02 -13.31 30.50
C SER A 128 -6.00 -14.47 30.33
N LEU A 129 -5.44 -15.67 30.16
CA LEU A 129 -6.19 -16.91 30.20
C LEU A 129 -6.23 -17.44 31.64
N VAL A 130 -7.43 -17.68 32.14
CA VAL A 130 -7.67 -18.23 33.48
C VAL A 130 -8.62 -19.42 33.41
N SER A 131 -8.56 -20.28 34.41
CA SER A 131 -9.53 -21.34 34.63
C SER A 131 -9.71 -21.57 36.12
N ALA A 132 -10.94 -21.79 36.56
CA ALA A 132 -11.26 -22.14 37.95
C ALA A 132 -11.07 -23.64 38.23
N THR A 133 -11.08 -24.48 37.19
CA THR A 133 -11.13 -25.95 37.32
C THR A 133 -9.94 -26.65 36.68
N ASP A 134 -9.24 -25.98 35.78
CA ASP A 134 -8.24 -26.64 34.92
C ASP A 134 -6.89 -25.97 35.02
N SER A 135 -5.83 -26.73 34.80
CA SER A 135 -4.46 -26.21 34.80
C SER A 135 -4.25 -25.27 33.60
N VAL A 136 -3.66 -24.10 33.85
CA VAL A 136 -3.27 -23.14 32.81
C VAL A 136 -1.75 -23.01 32.83
N ASN A 137 -1.13 -23.06 31.66
CA ASN A 137 0.32 -22.90 31.53
C ASN A 137 0.69 -21.43 31.86
N SER A 138 1.37 -21.22 32.98
CA SER A 138 1.75 -19.89 33.47
C SER A 138 2.72 -19.12 32.56
N MET A 139 3.45 -19.82 31.70
CA MET A 139 4.33 -19.18 30.70
C MET A 139 3.60 -18.74 29.45
N ASN A 140 2.39 -19.30 29.19
CA ASN A 140 1.62 -19.05 27.98
C ASN A 140 0.16 -18.67 28.31
N ASN A 141 -0.03 -17.83 29.32
CA ASN A 141 -1.35 -17.40 29.77
C ASN A 141 -1.62 -15.89 29.62
N LEU A 142 -0.62 -15.13 29.16
CA LEU A 142 -0.72 -13.67 29.00
C LEU A 142 -0.37 -13.24 27.58
N TYR A 143 -1.24 -12.42 27.02
CA TYR A 143 -1.03 -11.77 25.71
C TYR A 143 -1.30 -10.27 25.83
N VAL A 144 -0.29 -9.45 25.59
CA VAL A 144 -0.37 -7.99 25.69
C VAL A 144 -0.41 -7.38 24.31
N MET A 145 -1.58 -6.89 23.90
CA MET A 145 -1.80 -6.25 22.62
C MET A 145 -1.53 -4.74 22.77
N LYS A 146 -0.62 -4.21 21.94
CA LYS A 146 -0.27 -2.77 21.89
C LYS A 146 -0.85 -2.14 20.64
N PRO A 147 -1.92 -1.33 20.73
CA PRO A 147 -2.50 -0.68 19.57
C PRO A 147 -1.56 0.39 19.01
N VAL A 148 -1.37 0.37 17.70
CA VAL A 148 -0.64 1.38 16.93
C VAL A 148 -1.57 1.92 15.85
N ILE A 149 -1.96 3.19 15.96
CA ILE A 149 -2.87 3.82 15.00
C ILE A 149 -2.07 4.28 13.78
N THR A 150 -2.55 3.92 12.60
CA THR A 150 -1.98 4.32 11.32
C THR A 150 -3.09 4.75 10.37
N THR A 151 -2.91 5.88 9.71
CA THR A 151 -3.82 6.31 8.65
C THR A 151 -3.21 5.91 7.30
N PRO A 152 -3.85 5.01 6.54
CA PRO A 152 -3.39 4.65 5.20
C PRO A 152 -3.45 5.87 4.28
N LYS A 153 -2.48 5.97 3.37
CA LYS A 153 -2.39 7.05 2.40
C LYS A 153 -2.48 6.52 0.98
N LEU A 154 -3.37 7.11 0.18
CA LEU A 154 -3.50 6.83 -1.24
C LEU A 154 -2.52 7.71 -2.04
N GLU A 155 -1.83 7.11 -2.99
CA GLU A 155 -0.86 7.79 -3.85
C GLU A 155 -0.80 7.20 -5.25
N PHE A 156 -0.20 7.93 -6.18
CA PHE A 156 0.25 7.38 -7.45
C PHE A 156 1.49 6.52 -7.21
N LYS A 157 1.48 5.29 -7.72
CA LYS A 157 2.54 4.28 -7.48
C LYS A 157 3.64 4.30 -8.54
N VAL A 158 3.81 5.41 -9.21
CA VAL A 158 4.80 5.65 -10.25
C VAL A 158 5.37 7.07 -10.07
N SER A 159 6.59 7.31 -10.48
CA SER A 159 7.18 8.66 -10.47
C SER A 159 6.80 9.45 -11.72
N GLU A 160 6.81 10.78 -11.61
CA GLU A 160 6.59 11.66 -12.77
C GLU A 160 7.63 11.45 -13.88
N GLU A 161 8.86 11.08 -13.52
CA GLU A 161 9.95 10.80 -14.45
C GLU A 161 9.66 9.58 -15.34
N GLU A 162 8.87 8.63 -14.85
CA GLU A 162 8.43 7.45 -15.60
C GLU A 162 7.19 7.74 -16.46
N CYS A 163 6.49 8.83 -16.19
CA CYS A 163 5.28 9.24 -16.91
C CYS A 163 5.61 10.20 -18.07
N VAL A 164 6.47 9.75 -18.98
CA VAL A 164 6.87 10.49 -20.18
C VAL A 164 6.54 9.67 -21.43
N GLN A 165 5.72 10.21 -22.32
CA GLN A 165 5.38 9.55 -23.57
C GLN A 165 5.33 10.55 -24.72
N GLY A 166 5.63 10.06 -25.94
CA GLY A 166 5.55 10.83 -27.17
C GLY A 166 4.32 10.52 -28.01
N PHE A 167 3.88 11.49 -28.80
CA PHE A 167 2.87 11.23 -29.83
C PHE A 167 3.46 10.38 -30.94
N ILE A 168 2.78 9.28 -31.30
CA ILE A 168 3.16 8.43 -32.42
C ILE A 168 2.80 9.15 -33.74
N ASN A 169 1.64 9.82 -33.74
CA ASN A 169 1.21 10.68 -34.86
C ASN A 169 0.32 11.81 -34.34
N SER A 170 -0.01 12.78 -35.21
CA SER A 170 -0.78 13.97 -34.80
C SER A 170 -2.26 13.73 -34.55
N THR A 171 -2.78 12.53 -34.80
CA THR A 171 -4.22 12.20 -34.72
C THR A 171 -4.53 11.28 -33.55
N ASP A 172 -3.56 10.48 -33.12
CA ASP A 172 -3.78 9.53 -32.03
C ASP A 172 -3.45 10.16 -30.66
N PRO A 173 -4.28 9.95 -29.65
CA PRO A 173 -3.98 10.41 -28.32
C PRO A 173 -2.82 9.61 -27.71
N VAL A 174 -2.08 10.23 -26.81
CA VAL A 174 -1.15 9.55 -25.92
C VAL A 174 -1.92 8.97 -24.76
N LEU A 175 -1.69 7.69 -24.44
CA LEU A 175 -2.37 6.98 -23.36
C LEU A 175 -1.40 6.70 -22.23
N PHE A 176 -1.76 7.15 -21.04
CA PHE A 176 -1.04 6.81 -19.79
C PHE A 176 -1.90 5.84 -18.97
N THR A 177 -1.27 4.83 -18.41
CA THR A 177 -1.86 3.98 -17.37
C THR A 177 -1.09 4.22 -16.09
N ILE A 178 -1.72 4.84 -15.11
CA ILE A 178 -1.10 5.32 -13.88
C ILE A 178 -1.53 4.43 -12.73
N PRO A 179 -0.66 3.56 -12.21
CA PRO A 179 -0.97 2.75 -11.06
C PRO A 179 -1.26 3.63 -9.85
N MET A 180 -2.30 3.29 -9.09
CA MET A 180 -2.67 3.95 -7.85
C MET A 180 -2.85 2.91 -6.74
N GLY A 181 -2.53 3.26 -5.51
CA GLY A 181 -2.68 2.34 -4.39
C GLY A 181 -2.31 2.96 -3.06
N LEU A 182 -2.55 2.19 -2.01
CA LEU A 182 -2.13 2.53 -0.66
C LEU A 182 -0.65 2.19 -0.47
N GLU A 183 -0.03 2.75 0.58
CA GLU A 183 1.32 2.35 1.01
C GLU A 183 1.37 0.90 1.52
N ILE A 184 0.22 0.31 1.79
CA ILE A 184 0.02 -1.05 2.29
C ILE A 184 -0.90 -1.83 1.34
N ASP A 185 -0.96 -3.15 1.52
CA ASP A 185 -1.90 -3.99 0.78
C ASP A 185 -3.34 -3.56 1.05
N ASN A 186 -4.08 -3.29 0.00
CA ASN A 186 -5.45 -2.85 0.11
C ASN A 186 -6.36 -3.98 0.63
N GLN A 187 -7.10 -3.70 1.71
CA GLN A 187 -8.04 -4.61 2.35
C GLN A 187 -9.49 -4.12 2.26
N TRP A 188 -9.75 -3.01 1.57
CA TRP A 188 -11.04 -2.32 1.58
C TRP A 188 -11.55 -2.04 0.18
N ASP A 189 -12.89 -1.90 0.09
CA ASP A 189 -13.58 -1.36 -1.08
C ASP A 189 -13.76 0.13 -0.90
N PHE A 190 -13.28 0.94 -1.84
CA PHE A 190 -13.46 2.39 -1.87
C PHE A 190 -13.28 2.95 -3.26
N THR A 191 -13.62 4.21 -3.46
CA THR A 191 -13.38 4.94 -4.70
C THR A 191 -12.56 6.20 -4.44
N ALA A 192 -11.79 6.62 -5.45
CA ALA A 192 -11.09 7.90 -5.42
C ALA A 192 -11.41 8.70 -6.67
N LYS A 193 -11.52 10.02 -6.50
CA LYS A 193 -11.69 10.98 -7.58
C LYS A 193 -10.34 11.61 -7.91
N VAL A 194 -10.00 11.57 -9.18
CA VAL A 194 -8.86 12.29 -9.75
C VAL A 194 -9.39 13.36 -10.70
N GLU A 195 -8.81 14.52 -10.64
CA GLU A 195 -9.18 15.65 -11.51
C GLU A 195 -7.98 16.16 -12.29
N VAL A 196 -8.25 16.69 -13.49
CA VAL A 196 -7.28 17.44 -14.27
C VAL A 196 -7.10 18.81 -13.62
N VAL A 197 -5.85 19.20 -13.37
CA VAL A 197 -5.55 20.55 -12.88
C VAL A 197 -5.58 21.52 -14.03
N ASN A 198 -6.35 22.59 -13.88
CA ASN A 198 -6.37 23.66 -14.88
C ASN A 198 -5.10 24.51 -14.77
N ASN A 199 -4.16 24.25 -15.68
CA ASN A 199 -2.93 25.03 -15.85
C ASN A 199 -2.91 25.77 -17.19
N ASP A 200 -4.10 26.07 -17.76
CA ASP A 200 -4.26 26.73 -19.06
C ASP A 200 -3.52 28.07 -19.11
N GLY A 201 -2.70 28.24 -20.14
CA GLY A 201 -1.88 29.44 -20.32
C GLY A 201 -0.60 29.49 -19.48
N LYS A 202 -0.32 28.49 -18.65
CA LYS A 202 0.94 28.37 -17.90
C LYS A 202 2.02 27.80 -18.81
N GLU A 203 3.20 28.39 -18.79
CA GLU A 203 4.31 27.97 -19.64
C GLU A 203 4.67 26.49 -19.42
N GLY A 204 4.80 25.74 -20.51
CA GLY A 204 5.15 24.31 -20.50
C GLY A 204 3.97 23.38 -20.18
N TYR A 205 2.74 23.90 -20.07
CA TYR A 205 1.55 23.07 -19.90
C TYR A 205 0.69 23.08 -21.16
N LEU A 206 0.10 21.90 -21.43
CA LEU A 206 -0.96 21.75 -22.44
C LEU A 206 -2.28 22.22 -21.85
N SER A 207 -3.24 22.53 -22.73
CA SER A 207 -4.60 22.86 -22.28
C SER A 207 -5.23 21.71 -21.52
N SER A 208 -5.92 22.02 -20.41
CA SER A 208 -6.69 21.04 -19.64
C SER A 208 -7.76 20.33 -20.47
N SER A 209 -8.27 21.00 -21.53
CA SER A 209 -9.23 20.42 -22.46
C SER A 209 -8.64 19.32 -23.36
N SER A 210 -7.33 19.22 -23.45
CA SER A 210 -6.61 18.17 -24.18
C SER A 210 -6.56 16.83 -23.41
N VAL A 211 -7.00 16.81 -22.16
CA VAL A 211 -6.91 15.66 -21.25
C VAL A 211 -8.28 15.05 -21.02
N THR A 212 -8.36 13.73 -21.14
CA THR A 212 -9.55 12.95 -20.79
C THR A 212 -9.18 11.87 -19.82
N LEU A 213 -9.89 11.80 -18.70
CA LEU A 213 -9.74 10.75 -17.70
C LEU A 213 -10.78 9.66 -17.93
N GLU A 214 -10.37 8.39 -17.88
CA GLU A 214 -11.31 7.26 -17.93
C GLU A 214 -12.30 7.35 -16.76
N ASN A 215 -13.55 7.04 -16.98
CA ASN A 215 -14.66 7.13 -16.01
C ASN A 215 -14.72 8.50 -15.29
N ASP A 216 -14.46 9.58 -16.02
CA ASP A 216 -14.39 10.94 -15.46
C ASP A 216 -13.42 11.07 -14.28
N GLY A 217 -12.39 10.24 -14.23
CA GLY A 217 -11.39 10.20 -13.14
C GLY A 217 -11.82 9.46 -11.89
N LEU A 218 -12.92 8.70 -11.92
CA LEU A 218 -13.31 7.83 -10.81
C LEU A 218 -12.56 6.50 -10.89
N VAL A 219 -11.78 6.18 -9.88
CA VAL A 219 -11.02 4.94 -9.75
C VAL A 219 -11.58 4.10 -8.62
N THR A 220 -11.90 2.84 -8.90
CA THR A 220 -12.42 1.89 -7.91
C THR A 220 -11.29 0.99 -7.40
N PHE A 221 -11.26 0.80 -6.09
CA PHE A 221 -10.31 -0.05 -5.39
C PHE A 221 -11.05 -1.20 -4.73
N GLU A 222 -10.53 -2.42 -4.89
CA GLU A 222 -11.05 -3.63 -4.28
C GLU A 222 -9.94 -4.36 -3.53
N PRO A 223 -10.26 -5.12 -2.47
CA PRO A 223 -9.27 -5.86 -1.70
C PRO A 223 -8.40 -6.77 -2.57
N GLY A 224 -7.07 -6.64 -2.42
CA GLY A 224 -6.11 -7.50 -3.12
C GLY A 224 -6.03 -7.31 -4.64
N LYS A 225 -6.68 -6.28 -5.20
CA LYS A 225 -6.60 -5.95 -6.62
C LYS A 225 -5.78 -4.69 -6.86
N GLU A 226 -5.08 -4.69 -8.00
CA GLU A 226 -4.40 -3.50 -8.51
C GLU A 226 -5.42 -2.53 -9.11
N ALA A 227 -5.20 -1.24 -8.91
CA ALA A 227 -6.00 -0.18 -9.50
C ALA A 227 -5.12 0.77 -10.30
N SER A 228 -5.66 1.31 -11.38
CA SER A 228 -4.97 2.29 -12.22
C SER A 228 -5.95 3.29 -12.82
N LEU A 229 -5.47 4.51 -13.02
CA LEU A 229 -6.15 5.54 -13.78
C LEU A 229 -5.62 5.52 -15.21
N LYS A 230 -6.52 5.52 -16.20
CA LYS A 230 -6.14 5.75 -17.60
C LYS A 230 -6.40 7.21 -17.97
N VAL A 231 -5.36 7.83 -18.52
CA VAL A 231 -5.38 9.22 -18.97
C VAL A 231 -5.08 9.26 -20.45
N SER A 232 -5.94 9.92 -21.22
CA SER A 232 -5.75 10.16 -22.64
C SER A 232 -5.44 11.64 -22.86
N VAL A 233 -4.33 11.92 -23.54
CA VAL A 233 -3.94 13.28 -23.91
C VAL A 233 -3.97 13.44 -25.42
N SER A 234 -4.87 14.27 -25.91
CA SER A 234 -5.00 14.58 -27.35
C SER A 234 -4.29 15.88 -27.66
N ALA A 235 -3.70 15.95 -28.86
CA ALA A 235 -3.21 17.22 -29.37
C ALA A 235 -4.40 18.15 -29.66
N GLY A 236 -4.50 19.26 -28.94
CA GLY A 236 -5.51 20.28 -29.23
C GLY A 236 -5.21 20.99 -30.55
N SER A 237 -6.26 21.49 -31.21
CA SER A 237 -6.13 22.23 -32.48
C SER A 237 -5.36 23.55 -32.40
N GLY A 238 -4.93 23.96 -31.20
CA GLY A 238 -4.11 25.13 -30.92
C GLY A 238 -2.75 24.84 -30.30
N ASP A 239 -2.50 23.58 -29.92
CA ASP A 239 -1.23 23.18 -29.31
C ASP A 239 -0.21 22.96 -30.42
N ASP A 240 0.76 23.85 -30.56
CA ASP A 240 1.87 23.68 -31.48
C ASP A 240 2.86 22.65 -30.90
N LEU A 241 2.51 21.37 -31.02
CA LEU A 241 3.33 20.26 -30.54
C LEU A 241 4.68 20.16 -31.24
N THR A 242 4.84 20.84 -32.39
CA THR A 242 6.12 20.88 -33.14
C THR A 242 7.17 21.71 -32.45
N ASN A 243 6.76 22.64 -31.58
CA ASN A 243 7.65 23.50 -30.79
C ASN A 243 7.89 22.99 -29.36
N LEU A 244 7.25 21.90 -28.93
CA LEU A 244 7.48 21.29 -27.60
C LEU A 244 8.78 20.47 -27.61
N VAL A 245 9.89 21.11 -27.86
CA VAL A 245 11.25 20.50 -27.78
C VAL A 245 11.53 19.96 -26.37
N VAL A 246 10.85 20.50 -25.37
CA VAL A 246 11.03 20.16 -23.94
C VAL A 246 9.84 19.33 -23.40
N GLY A 247 8.83 19.01 -24.22
CA GLY A 247 7.60 18.36 -23.81
C GLY A 247 6.57 19.31 -23.21
N GLY A 248 5.28 19.00 -23.42
CA GLY A 248 4.17 19.64 -22.72
C GLY A 248 3.79 18.82 -21.49
N ARG A 249 3.39 19.48 -20.42
CA ARG A 249 2.93 18.82 -19.21
C ARG A 249 1.42 18.94 -19.08
N VAL A 250 0.82 17.91 -18.53
CA VAL A 250 -0.54 17.95 -17.97
C VAL A 250 -0.47 17.51 -16.53
N ALA A 251 -1.21 18.16 -15.66
CA ALA A 251 -1.21 17.83 -14.25
C ALA A 251 -2.57 17.24 -13.84
N ILE A 252 -2.52 16.22 -13.02
CA ILE A 252 -3.67 15.59 -12.38
C ILE A 252 -3.47 15.59 -10.87
N LYS A 253 -4.53 15.47 -10.09
CA LYS A 253 -4.45 15.33 -8.64
C LYS A 253 -5.60 14.50 -8.10
N ILE A 254 -5.36 13.80 -7.00
CA ILE A 254 -6.41 13.16 -6.21
C ILE A 254 -7.15 14.26 -5.46
N THR A 255 -8.48 14.28 -5.52
CA THR A 255 -9.31 15.32 -4.88
C THR A 255 -10.22 14.79 -3.80
N GLU A 256 -10.59 13.52 -3.87
CA GLU A 256 -11.57 12.94 -2.93
C GLU A 256 -11.38 11.42 -2.81
N ILE A 257 -11.72 10.88 -1.64
CA ILE A 257 -11.90 9.44 -1.41
C ILE A 257 -13.30 9.25 -0.82
N GLU A 258 -14.05 8.30 -1.36
CA GLU A 258 -15.38 7.92 -0.88
C GLU A 258 -15.40 6.48 -0.37
N GLY A 259 -16.25 6.20 0.63
CA GLY A 259 -16.49 4.89 1.20
C GLY A 259 -15.63 4.57 2.41
N ILE A 260 -14.50 5.27 2.60
CA ILE A 260 -13.59 5.05 3.72
C ILE A 260 -12.80 6.33 4.03
N ASN A 261 -12.29 6.44 5.25
CA ASN A 261 -11.47 7.58 5.65
C ASN A 261 -9.98 7.25 5.50
N PHE A 262 -9.38 7.76 4.41
CA PHE A 262 -7.94 7.66 4.15
C PHE A 262 -7.35 9.05 3.93
N ASP A 263 -6.03 9.17 4.15
CA ASP A 263 -5.26 10.27 3.61
C ASP A 263 -4.96 10.02 2.13
N PHE A 264 -4.70 11.08 1.39
CA PHE A 264 -4.23 10.98 0.01
C PHE A 264 -3.20 12.05 -0.32
N ASP A 265 -2.38 11.76 -1.32
CA ASP A 265 -1.44 12.73 -1.86
C ASP A 265 -2.20 13.72 -2.75
N SER A 266 -2.45 14.91 -2.23
CA SER A 266 -3.17 15.99 -2.93
C SER A 266 -2.26 16.85 -3.83
N ARG A 267 -0.97 16.53 -3.94
CA ARG A 267 -0.04 17.24 -4.82
C ARG A 267 -0.42 17.06 -6.28
N GLU A 268 -0.08 18.05 -7.09
CA GLU A 268 -0.15 17.90 -8.54
C GLU A 268 0.84 16.83 -8.98
N PHE A 269 0.39 15.93 -9.85
CA PHE A 269 1.18 14.89 -10.47
C PHE A 269 1.26 15.18 -11.98
N ASN A 270 2.47 15.32 -12.50
CA ASN A 270 2.69 15.74 -13.87
C ASN A 270 2.91 14.54 -14.80
N LEU A 271 2.21 14.54 -15.92
CA LEU A 271 2.46 13.67 -17.06
C LEU A 271 3.14 14.50 -18.13
N THR A 272 4.21 14.01 -18.69
CA THR A 272 4.96 14.71 -19.74
C THR A 272 4.65 14.08 -21.09
N VAL A 273 4.20 14.92 -22.02
CA VAL A 273 3.96 14.53 -23.40
C VAL A 273 5.01 15.21 -24.27
N THR A 274 5.83 14.41 -24.95
CA THR A 274 6.81 14.94 -25.89
C THR A 274 6.16 15.17 -27.26
N GLY A 275 6.68 16.11 -28.02
CA GLY A 275 6.30 16.31 -29.40
C GLY A 275 6.52 15.04 -30.19
N LYS A 276 5.97 15.04 -31.42
CA LYS A 276 6.07 13.93 -32.35
C LYS A 276 7.48 13.36 -32.35
N GLU A 277 7.63 12.11 -31.92
CA GLU A 277 8.81 11.37 -32.25
C GLU A 277 8.88 11.34 -33.78
N TYR A 278 9.79 12.11 -34.34
CA TYR A 278 10.08 11.94 -35.76
C TYR A 278 10.61 10.52 -35.87
N GLU A 279 9.75 9.58 -36.27
CA GLU A 279 10.27 8.44 -36.97
C GLU A 279 11.09 9.06 -38.11
N TYR A 280 12.40 8.97 -37.96
CA TYR A 280 13.31 9.16 -39.09
C TYR A 280 12.99 8.03 -40.08
N ASN A 281 11.85 8.19 -40.70
CA ASN A 281 11.48 7.37 -41.82
C ASN A 281 12.31 7.95 -42.96
N ASN A 282 13.51 7.41 -43.15
CA ASN A 282 14.38 7.77 -44.25
C ASN A 282 13.73 7.53 -45.64
N LYS A 283 12.47 7.17 -45.68
CA LYS A 283 11.65 7.12 -46.89
C LYS A 283 11.35 8.54 -47.35
N GLY A 284 12.28 9.14 -48.04
CA GLY A 284 12.10 10.42 -48.70
C GLY A 284 13.16 11.48 -48.46
N LEU A 285 14.11 11.25 -47.55
CA LEU A 285 15.30 12.08 -47.45
C LEU A 285 16.42 11.42 -48.27
N ASP A 286 16.94 12.14 -49.24
CA ASP A 286 18.12 11.77 -49.98
C ASP A 286 19.18 12.87 -49.91
N ALA A 287 20.37 12.54 -50.32
CA ALA A 287 21.50 13.47 -50.30
C ALA A 287 21.28 14.74 -51.11
N SER A 288 20.34 14.73 -52.09
CA SER A 288 20.04 15.89 -52.92
C SER A 288 19.24 16.95 -52.19
N MET A 289 18.59 16.59 -51.06
CA MET A 289 17.80 17.51 -50.22
C MET A 289 18.65 18.27 -49.25
N LEU A 290 19.91 17.92 -49.08
CA LEU A 290 20.81 18.58 -48.15
C LEU A 290 21.68 19.62 -48.89
N SER A 291 21.74 20.80 -48.35
CA SER A 291 22.70 21.80 -48.78
C SER A 291 23.73 22.01 -47.67
N PHE A 292 24.97 21.79 -47.97
CA PHE A 292 26.08 21.98 -47.06
C PHE A 292 26.80 23.28 -47.40
N ASN A 293 27.18 24.06 -46.40
CA ASN A 293 27.99 25.23 -46.56
C ASN A 293 29.48 24.88 -46.81
N PHE A 294 29.82 23.61 -46.79
CA PHE A 294 31.18 23.09 -47.02
C PHE A 294 31.19 22.28 -48.30
N PRO A 295 32.04 22.62 -49.25
CA PRO A 295 32.07 21.93 -50.55
C PRO A 295 32.73 20.55 -50.49
N ASP A 296 33.55 20.27 -49.47
CA ASP A 296 34.34 19.05 -49.41
C ASP A 296 34.10 18.28 -48.12
N PHE A 297 33.96 16.98 -48.23
CA PHE A 297 33.93 16.03 -47.12
C PHE A 297 35.33 15.42 -46.91
N VAL A 298 35.69 15.11 -45.69
CA VAL A 298 36.97 14.50 -45.36
C VAL A 298 36.93 12.98 -45.64
N GLY A 299 37.91 12.48 -46.34
CA GLY A 299 38.02 11.07 -46.67
C GLY A 299 37.08 10.64 -47.80
N ASN A 300 36.56 9.40 -47.69
CA ASN A 300 35.65 8.81 -48.67
C ASN A 300 34.16 9.01 -48.28
N THR A 301 33.87 9.94 -47.37
CA THR A 301 32.51 10.24 -46.93
C THR A 301 31.82 11.21 -47.87
N THR A 302 30.51 11.03 -48.05
CA THR A 302 29.67 11.89 -48.88
C THR A 302 28.37 12.22 -48.13
N ALA A 303 27.58 13.14 -48.65
CA ALA A 303 26.24 13.38 -48.09
C ALA A 303 25.36 12.12 -48.01
N ALA A 304 25.58 11.14 -48.89
CA ALA A 304 24.88 9.87 -48.86
C ALA A 304 25.19 9.03 -47.61
N SER A 305 26.40 9.18 -47.03
CA SER A 305 26.78 8.48 -45.79
C SER A 305 25.95 8.83 -44.60
N LEU A 306 25.14 9.90 -44.62
CA LEU A 306 24.16 10.21 -43.59
C LEU A 306 22.90 9.32 -43.64
N PHE A 307 22.71 8.59 -44.74
CA PHE A 307 21.47 7.86 -45.03
C PHE A 307 21.67 6.37 -45.31
N ASP A 308 22.94 5.88 -45.26
CA ASP A 308 23.26 4.49 -45.58
C ASP A 308 22.98 3.49 -44.44
N ARG A 309 22.61 3.99 -43.25
CA ARG A 309 22.34 3.22 -42.04
C ARG A 309 23.51 2.37 -41.56
N ASP A 310 24.72 2.63 -42.03
CA ASP A 310 25.92 1.95 -41.58
C ASP A 310 26.56 2.75 -40.42
N PRO A 311 26.57 2.23 -39.19
CA PRO A 311 27.16 2.93 -38.05
C PRO A 311 28.71 3.05 -38.18
N ALA A 312 29.32 2.36 -39.13
CA ALA A 312 30.75 2.48 -39.42
C ALA A 312 31.06 3.67 -40.36
N THR A 313 30.04 4.20 -41.04
CA THR A 313 30.17 5.42 -41.85
C THR A 313 29.76 6.64 -41.05
N TYR A 314 30.46 7.71 -41.21
CA TYR A 314 30.17 9.00 -40.61
C TYR A 314 30.54 10.12 -41.54
N VAL A 315 29.87 11.25 -41.41
CA VAL A 315 30.19 12.44 -42.18
C VAL A 315 31.14 13.31 -41.37
N GLN A 316 32.32 13.58 -41.93
CA GLN A 316 33.30 14.48 -41.35
C GLN A 316 33.51 15.68 -42.26
N THR A 317 33.29 16.88 -41.72
CA THR A 317 33.62 18.14 -42.40
C THR A 317 35.03 18.60 -42.00
N PRO A 318 35.78 19.24 -42.89
CA PRO A 318 37.08 19.82 -42.51
C PRO A 318 36.88 20.86 -41.42
N PHE A 319 37.69 20.79 -40.37
CA PHE A 319 37.75 21.86 -39.39
C PHE A 319 38.20 23.15 -40.07
N PRO A 320 37.55 24.29 -39.88
CA PRO A 320 38.07 25.55 -40.34
C PRO A 320 39.43 25.79 -39.67
N ASN A 321 40.48 25.94 -40.46
CA ASN A 321 41.78 26.35 -39.96
C ASN A 321 41.56 27.70 -39.20
N ARG A 322 41.77 27.67 -37.92
CA ARG A 322 41.92 28.92 -37.16
C ARG A 322 43.28 29.51 -37.47
N ASN A 323 43.35 30.42 -38.43
CA ASN A 323 44.45 31.36 -38.55
C ASN A 323 44.25 32.49 -37.54
#